data_aa7a895f83ba8084337f6b0d861d32e2
#
_entry.id   aa7a895f83ba8084337f6b0d861d32e2
#
_cell.length_a   1.000
_cell.length_b   1.000
_cell.length_c   1.000
_cell.angle_alpha   90.00
_cell.angle_beta   90.00
_cell.angle_gamma   90.00
#
_symmetry.space_group_name_H-M   'P 1'
#
loop_
_entity.id
_entity.type
_entity.pdbx_description
1 polymer ?
#
loop_
_entity_poly.entity_id
_entity_poly.type
_entity_poly.pdbx_seq_one_letter_code
_entity_poly.pdbx_strand_id
1 'polypeptide(L)'
;MSEYETLITSLALTMGASWASGINLYAVLLVLGIGSATNNIQLPTELSVLENPFVIGAAGIMYTIEFFMDKIPGLDSVWDSIHTFIRIPAGALLAVGTVGDVTPALEIAAGILGGSVAATSHATKAGTRLMLNTSPEPVSNWTASISGDFLVLGGLWTALNHPIFFLILFIGFIGFSIWFLPKLWRFIKILLQKIGTFFGLRSGQN
;
A
#
# COMPACT_ATOMS: atom_id res chain seq x y z
N MET A 1 -1.62 -18.40 -23.60
CA MET A 1 -2.04 -16.99 -23.40
C MET A 1 -1.53 -16.18 -24.58
N SER A 2 -2.30 -15.22 -25.07
CA SER A 2 -1.80 -14.27 -26.07
C SER A 2 -0.76 -13.33 -25.41
N GLU A 3 0.10 -12.72 -26.22
CA GLU A 3 1.09 -11.73 -25.73
C GLU A 3 0.41 -10.59 -24.96
N TYR A 4 -0.77 -10.15 -25.41
CA TYR A 4 -1.58 -9.14 -24.75
C TYR A 4 -2.10 -9.59 -23.38
N GLU A 5 -2.52 -10.84 -23.22
CA GLU A 5 -2.99 -11.37 -21.93
C GLU A 5 -1.85 -11.42 -20.93
N THR A 6 -0.66 -11.83 -21.35
CA THR A 6 0.53 -11.84 -20.51
C THR A 6 0.89 -10.43 -20.04
N LEU A 7 0.89 -9.45 -20.95
CA LEU A 7 1.17 -8.06 -20.62
C LEU A 7 0.16 -7.49 -19.61
N ILE A 8 -1.14 -7.71 -19.85
CA ILE A 8 -2.22 -7.24 -18.95
C ILE A 8 -2.08 -7.87 -17.57
N THR A 9 -1.78 -9.16 -17.48
CA THR A 9 -1.61 -9.89 -16.21
C THR A 9 -0.39 -9.37 -15.46
N SER A 10 0.74 -9.17 -16.13
CA SER A 10 1.95 -8.61 -15.53
C SER A 10 1.72 -7.18 -15.03
N LEU A 11 1.06 -6.33 -15.81
CA LEU A 11 0.71 -4.97 -15.39
C LEU A 11 -0.22 -4.98 -14.18
N ALA A 12 -1.24 -5.83 -14.16
CA ALA A 12 -2.17 -5.92 -13.04
C ALA A 12 -1.46 -6.41 -11.76
N LEU A 13 -0.57 -7.41 -11.88
CA LEU A 13 0.21 -7.88 -10.74
C LEU A 13 1.16 -6.80 -10.22
N THR A 14 1.89 -6.13 -11.11
CA THR A 14 2.82 -5.05 -10.77
C THR A 14 2.12 -3.91 -10.05
N MET A 15 1.04 -3.39 -10.63
CA MET A 15 0.29 -2.29 -10.01
C MET A 15 -0.45 -2.75 -8.76
N GLY A 16 -0.96 -3.98 -8.74
CA GLY A 16 -1.67 -4.57 -7.60
C GLY A 16 -0.77 -4.79 -6.40
N ALA A 17 0.39 -5.41 -6.58
CA ALA A 17 1.36 -5.63 -5.52
C ALA A 17 1.89 -4.30 -4.96
N SER A 18 2.20 -3.34 -5.83
CA SER A 18 2.67 -2.01 -5.41
C SER A 18 1.60 -1.23 -4.65
N TRP A 19 0.37 -1.19 -5.17
CA TRP A 19 -0.77 -0.53 -4.52
C TRP A 19 -1.08 -1.15 -3.16
N ALA A 20 -1.17 -2.46 -3.11
CA ALA A 20 -1.49 -3.19 -1.89
C ALA A 20 -0.39 -3.05 -0.83
N SER A 21 0.91 -3.00 -1.24
CA SER A 21 2.03 -2.81 -0.31
C SER A 21 1.98 -1.47 0.41
N GLY A 22 1.46 -0.42 -0.24
CA GLY A 22 1.25 0.88 0.41
C GLY A 22 0.16 0.85 1.48
N ILE A 23 -0.77 -0.09 1.42
CA ILE A 23 -1.86 -0.25 2.40
C ILE A 23 -1.44 -1.22 3.51
N ASN A 24 -1.04 -2.45 3.16
CA ASN A 24 -0.56 -3.47 4.08
C ASN A 24 0.49 -4.35 3.39
N LEU A 25 1.77 -4.01 3.55
CA LEU A 25 2.88 -4.71 2.93
C LEU A 25 2.94 -6.18 3.35
N TYR A 26 2.75 -6.45 4.63
CA TYR A 26 2.93 -7.81 5.15
C TYR A 26 1.82 -8.75 4.68
N ALA A 27 0.61 -8.24 4.47
CA ALA A 27 -0.46 -9.00 3.82
C ALA A 27 -0.09 -9.36 2.36
N VAL A 28 0.54 -8.44 1.62
CA VAL A 28 1.03 -8.71 0.26
C VAL A 28 2.06 -9.82 0.26
N LEU A 29 3.09 -9.72 1.13
CA LEU A 29 4.14 -10.73 1.23
C LEU A 29 3.58 -12.10 1.60
N LEU A 30 2.60 -12.15 2.51
CA LEU A 30 1.93 -13.40 2.90
C LEU A 30 1.13 -14.01 1.74
N VAL A 31 0.29 -13.20 1.07
CA VAL A 31 -0.56 -13.69 -0.03
C VAL A 31 0.30 -14.21 -1.18
N LEU A 32 1.30 -13.44 -1.61
CA LEU A 32 2.19 -13.84 -2.69
C LEU A 32 3.08 -15.01 -2.27
N GLY A 33 3.68 -14.97 -1.08
CA GLY A 33 4.57 -16.01 -0.59
C GLY A 33 3.86 -17.35 -0.37
N ILE A 34 2.74 -17.37 0.36
CA ILE A 34 1.96 -18.59 0.58
C ILE A 34 1.36 -19.09 -0.75
N GLY A 35 0.79 -18.16 -1.55
CA GLY A 35 0.19 -18.51 -2.82
C GLY A 35 1.17 -19.19 -3.78
N SER A 36 2.42 -18.69 -3.84
CA SER A 36 3.47 -19.27 -4.67
C SER A 36 4.00 -20.57 -4.08
N ALA A 37 4.30 -20.63 -2.77
CA ALA A 37 4.75 -21.84 -2.09
C ALA A 37 3.75 -23.02 -2.17
N THR A 38 2.46 -22.71 -2.32
CA THR A 38 1.38 -23.70 -2.50
C THR A 38 1.02 -23.96 -3.96
N ASN A 39 1.77 -23.39 -4.93
CA ASN A 39 1.52 -23.47 -6.37
C ASN A 39 0.15 -22.92 -6.82
N ASN A 40 -0.48 -22.07 -6.02
CA ASN A 40 -1.73 -21.40 -6.39
C ASN A 40 -1.49 -20.10 -7.17
N ILE A 41 -0.31 -19.52 -7.06
CA ILE A 41 0.12 -18.31 -7.76
C ILE A 41 1.47 -18.60 -8.43
N GLN A 42 1.63 -18.23 -9.69
CA GLN A 42 2.91 -18.29 -10.38
C GLN A 42 3.55 -16.92 -10.33
N LEU A 43 4.64 -16.79 -9.57
CA LEU A 43 5.42 -15.57 -9.50
C LEU A 43 6.63 -15.63 -10.45
N PRO A 44 7.10 -14.48 -10.95
CA PRO A 44 8.41 -14.39 -11.61
C PRO A 44 9.53 -14.86 -10.68
N THR A 45 10.61 -15.37 -11.27
CA THR A 45 11.76 -15.94 -10.54
C THR A 45 12.38 -14.94 -9.56
N GLU A 46 12.35 -13.67 -9.88
CA GLU A 46 12.86 -12.56 -9.07
C GLU A 46 12.13 -12.43 -7.72
N LEU A 47 10.88 -12.91 -7.64
CA LEU A 47 10.08 -12.94 -6.42
C LEU A 47 10.07 -14.30 -5.71
N SER A 48 10.84 -15.29 -6.20
CA SER A 48 10.89 -16.63 -5.59
C SER A 48 11.35 -16.62 -4.11
N VAL A 49 12.08 -15.59 -3.69
CA VAL A 49 12.46 -15.38 -2.29
C VAL A 49 11.25 -15.29 -1.35
N LEU A 50 10.08 -14.86 -1.85
CA LEU A 50 8.85 -14.78 -1.06
C LEU A 50 8.33 -16.15 -0.63
N GLU A 51 8.68 -17.23 -1.35
CA GLU A 51 8.30 -18.61 -1.01
C GLU A 51 9.07 -19.15 0.21
N ASN A 52 10.14 -18.48 0.61
CA ASN A 52 10.97 -18.93 1.71
C ASN A 52 10.16 -18.94 3.03
N PRO A 53 10.12 -20.08 3.77
CA PRO A 53 9.35 -20.20 5.01
C PRO A 53 9.73 -19.14 6.06
N PHE A 54 10.99 -18.69 6.10
CA PHE A 54 11.42 -17.63 7.03
C PHE A 54 10.82 -16.28 6.63
N VAL A 55 10.72 -15.98 5.32
CA VAL A 55 10.09 -14.74 4.81
C VAL A 55 8.60 -14.77 5.10
N ILE A 56 7.92 -15.89 4.82
CA ILE A 56 6.49 -16.09 5.15
C ILE A 56 6.26 -15.95 6.66
N GLY A 57 7.10 -16.59 7.48
CA GLY A 57 7.00 -16.51 8.94
C GLY A 57 7.20 -15.10 9.47
N ALA A 58 8.22 -14.39 8.98
CA ALA A 58 8.47 -13.00 9.34
C ALA A 58 7.31 -12.08 8.92
N ALA A 59 6.81 -12.24 7.69
CA ALA A 59 5.65 -11.49 7.20
C ALA A 59 4.40 -11.77 8.04
N GLY A 60 4.18 -13.04 8.48
CA GLY A 60 3.07 -13.41 9.37
C GLY A 60 3.13 -12.74 10.73
N ILE A 61 4.31 -12.71 11.34
CA ILE A 61 4.54 -12.03 12.62
C ILE A 61 4.27 -10.53 12.45
N MET A 62 4.85 -9.91 11.44
CA MET A 62 4.69 -8.47 11.19
C MET A 62 3.26 -8.11 10.82
N TYR A 63 2.56 -8.94 10.04
CA TYR A 63 1.13 -8.77 9.76
C TYR A 63 0.30 -8.77 11.05
N THR A 64 0.60 -9.71 11.95
CA THR A 64 -0.09 -9.81 13.24
C THR A 64 0.15 -8.55 14.09
N ILE A 65 1.39 -8.07 14.16
CA ILE A 65 1.72 -6.83 14.87
C ILE A 65 0.98 -5.64 14.23
N GLU A 66 1.05 -5.49 12.91
CA GLU A 66 0.36 -4.41 12.19
C GLU A 66 -1.15 -4.46 12.43
N PHE A 67 -1.75 -5.64 12.38
CA PHE A 67 -3.18 -5.84 12.63
C PHE A 67 -3.64 -5.28 13.98
N PHE A 68 -2.84 -5.45 15.04
CA PHE A 68 -3.16 -4.89 16.36
C PHE A 68 -2.83 -3.40 16.45
N MET A 69 -1.67 -2.98 15.93
CA MET A 69 -1.26 -1.56 15.94
C MET A 69 -2.26 -0.67 15.21
N ASP A 70 -2.79 -1.17 14.11
CA ASP A 70 -3.78 -0.49 13.29
C ASP A 70 -5.13 -0.24 13.99
N LYS A 71 -5.39 -0.89 15.12
CA LYS A 71 -6.65 -0.77 15.88
C LYS A 71 -6.58 0.19 17.06
N ILE A 72 -5.39 0.70 17.39
CA ILE A 72 -5.19 1.58 18.53
C ILE A 72 -5.00 3.01 18.00
N PRO A 73 -5.97 3.93 18.25
CA PRO A 73 -5.87 5.32 17.81
C PRO A 73 -4.57 5.97 18.28
N GLY A 74 -3.87 6.64 17.37
CA GLY A 74 -2.59 7.27 17.62
C GLY A 74 -1.39 6.35 17.39
N LEU A 75 -1.42 5.09 17.86
CA LEU A 75 -0.37 4.12 17.55
C LEU A 75 -0.38 3.74 16.06
N ASP A 76 -1.55 3.66 15.45
CA ASP A 76 -1.74 3.48 14.00
C ASP A 76 -0.99 4.55 13.19
N SER A 77 -1.11 5.81 13.58
CA SER A 77 -0.44 6.93 12.88
C SER A 77 1.08 6.91 13.07
N VAL A 78 1.57 6.52 14.25
CA VAL A 78 3.01 6.33 14.50
C VAL A 78 3.53 5.17 13.67
N TRP A 79 2.81 4.05 13.67
CA TRP A 79 3.14 2.86 12.87
C TRP A 79 3.22 3.19 11.39
N ASP A 80 2.20 3.84 10.84
CA ASP A 80 2.17 4.26 9.44
C ASP A 80 3.33 5.22 9.11
N SER A 81 3.69 6.14 10.02
CA SER A 81 4.80 7.07 9.81
C SER A 81 6.15 6.35 9.68
N ILE A 82 6.41 5.35 10.53
CA ILE A 82 7.62 4.52 10.47
C ILE A 82 7.60 3.67 9.18
N HIS A 83 6.47 3.07 8.87
CA HIS A 83 6.31 2.19 7.72
C HIS A 83 6.32 2.89 6.37
N THR A 84 6.22 4.23 6.32
CA THR A 84 6.44 5.02 5.10
C THR A 84 7.79 4.67 4.45
N PHE A 85 8.84 4.57 5.27
CA PHE A 85 10.20 4.26 4.81
C PHE A 85 10.39 2.79 4.39
N ILE A 86 9.45 1.93 4.72
CA ILE A 86 9.50 0.50 4.38
C ILE A 86 8.59 0.20 3.19
N ARG A 87 7.33 0.66 3.22
CA ARG A 87 6.31 0.34 2.22
C ARG A 87 6.60 0.91 0.84
N ILE A 88 7.15 2.13 0.77
CA ILE A 88 7.46 2.77 -0.52
C ILE A 88 8.59 2.03 -1.24
N PRO A 89 9.77 1.80 -0.63
CA PRO A 89 10.80 0.96 -1.24
C PRO A 89 10.35 -0.47 -1.54
N ALA A 90 9.56 -1.08 -0.64
CA ALA A 90 9.05 -2.43 -0.87
C ALA A 90 8.11 -2.49 -2.08
N GLY A 91 7.24 -1.49 -2.27
CA GLY A 91 6.40 -1.39 -3.45
C GLY A 91 7.19 -1.20 -4.74
N ALA A 92 8.29 -0.46 -4.69
CA ALA A 92 9.21 -0.35 -5.82
C ALA A 92 9.88 -1.70 -6.14
N LEU A 93 10.40 -2.40 -5.11
CA LEU A 93 11.03 -3.71 -5.28
C LEU A 93 10.04 -4.77 -5.79
N LEU A 94 8.81 -4.79 -5.27
CA LEU A 94 7.76 -5.67 -5.77
C LEU A 94 7.47 -5.40 -7.25
N ALA A 95 7.39 -4.13 -7.67
CA ALA A 95 7.18 -3.79 -9.06
C ALA A 95 8.32 -4.27 -9.96
N VAL A 96 9.57 -4.08 -9.54
CA VAL A 96 10.75 -4.60 -10.27
C VAL A 96 10.68 -6.12 -10.36
N GLY A 97 10.42 -6.81 -9.25
CA GLY A 97 10.36 -8.27 -9.23
C GLY A 97 9.19 -8.85 -10.03
N THR A 98 8.07 -8.11 -10.17
CA THR A 98 6.92 -8.59 -10.96
C THR A 98 7.08 -8.42 -12.46
N VAL A 99 7.91 -7.50 -12.94
CA VAL A 99 8.18 -7.37 -14.39
C VAL A 99 9.17 -8.43 -14.90
N GLY A 100 9.89 -9.11 -13.99
CA GLY A 100 10.83 -10.19 -14.33
C GLY A 100 12.07 -9.70 -15.06
N ASP A 101 12.70 -10.60 -15.82
CA ASP A 101 13.92 -10.32 -16.57
C ASP A 101 13.63 -9.42 -17.79
N VAL A 102 13.82 -8.13 -17.61
CA VAL A 102 13.61 -7.09 -18.62
C VAL A 102 14.88 -6.21 -18.73
N THR A 103 14.84 -5.21 -19.61
CA THR A 103 15.97 -4.28 -19.72
C THR A 103 16.09 -3.42 -18.45
N PRO A 104 17.33 -3.00 -18.04
CA PRO A 104 17.54 -2.16 -16.86
C PRO A 104 16.72 -0.86 -16.87
N ALA A 105 16.44 -0.31 -18.05
CA ALA A 105 15.59 0.88 -18.17
C ALA A 105 14.14 0.60 -17.76
N LEU A 106 13.61 -0.58 -18.11
CA LEU A 106 12.25 -0.99 -17.71
C LEU A 106 12.19 -1.35 -16.23
N GLU A 107 13.21 -1.97 -15.65
CA GLU A 107 13.30 -2.21 -14.21
C GLU A 107 13.24 -0.91 -13.42
N ILE A 108 14.05 0.09 -13.82
CA ILE A 108 14.04 1.42 -13.18
C ILE A 108 12.68 2.08 -13.31
N ALA A 109 12.07 2.03 -14.49
CA ALA A 109 10.74 2.59 -14.72
C ALA A 109 9.68 1.90 -13.85
N ALA A 110 9.72 0.56 -13.76
CA ALA A 110 8.83 -0.23 -12.91
C ALA A 110 9.01 0.14 -11.44
N GLY A 111 10.25 0.28 -10.97
CA GLY A 111 10.56 0.68 -9.60
C GLY A 111 10.03 2.08 -9.26
N ILE A 112 10.23 3.06 -10.16
CA ILE A 112 9.70 4.43 -9.99
C ILE A 112 8.16 4.43 -9.94
N LEU A 113 7.51 3.74 -10.87
CA LEU A 113 6.05 3.64 -10.93
C LEU A 113 5.51 2.91 -9.71
N GLY A 114 6.07 1.74 -9.36
CA GLY A 114 5.64 0.95 -8.22
C GLY A 114 5.82 1.70 -6.89
N GLY A 115 6.96 2.34 -6.69
CA GLY A 115 7.20 3.19 -5.53
C GLY A 115 6.22 4.37 -5.43
N SER A 116 5.92 5.01 -6.58
CA SER A 116 4.94 6.11 -6.63
C SER A 116 3.52 5.64 -6.32
N VAL A 117 3.13 4.46 -6.81
CA VAL A 117 1.84 3.83 -6.52
C VAL A 117 1.75 3.48 -5.02
N ALA A 118 2.79 2.84 -4.46
CA ALA A 118 2.85 2.52 -3.05
C ALA A 118 2.81 3.79 -2.17
N ALA A 119 3.52 4.85 -2.55
CA ALA A 119 3.47 6.14 -1.86
C ALA A 119 2.06 6.75 -1.89
N THR A 120 1.38 6.69 -3.03
CA THR A 120 0.02 7.21 -3.21
C THR A 120 -0.99 6.46 -2.34
N SER A 121 -0.97 5.13 -2.36
CA SER A 121 -1.86 4.30 -1.55
C SER A 121 -1.57 4.43 -0.06
N HIS A 122 -0.29 4.48 0.33
CA HIS A 122 0.13 4.72 1.71
C HIS A 122 -0.31 6.09 2.21
N ALA A 123 -0.08 7.16 1.43
CA ALA A 123 -0.53 8.51 1.80
C ALA A 123 -2.05 8.60 1.95
N THR A 124 -2.79 7.87 1.11
CA THR A 124 -4.25 7.79 1.19
C THR A 124 -4.68 7.08 2.48
N LYS A 125 -4.07 5.93 2.84
CA LYS A 125 -4.33 5.20 4.09
C LYS A 125 -3.99 6.06 5.31
N ALA A 126 -2.73 6.50 5.42
CA ALA A 126 -2.23 7.26 6.56
C ALA A 126 -2.99 8.58 6.76
N GLY A 127 -3.31 9.26 5.65
CA GLY A 127 -4.08 10.49 5.71
C GLY A 127 -5.53 10.29 6.13
N THR A 128 -6.19 9.23 5.67
CA THR A 128 -7.54 8.87 6.13
C THR A 128 -7.55 8.60 7.63
N ARG A 129 -6.54 7.86 8.13
CA ARG A 129 -6.40 7.60 9.58
C ARG A 129 -6.16 8.86 10.39
N LEU A 130 -5.29 9.75 9.90
CA LEU A 130 -5.08 11.03 10.57
C LEU A 130 -6.38 11.83 10.67
N MET A 131 -7.24 11.79 9.65
CA MET A 131 -8.57 12.42 9.70
C MET A 131 -9.50 11.74 10.72
N LEU A 132 -9.51 10.40 10.77
CA LEU A 132 -10.31 9.63 11.73
C LEU A 132 -9.83 9.89 13.18
N ASN A 133 -8.54 9.99 13.40
CA ASN A 133 -7.95 10.25 14.72
C ASN A 133 -8.20 11.67 15.27
N THR A 134 -8.71 12.60 14.45
CA THR A 134 -9.20 13.90 14.96
C THR A 134 -10.50 13.78 15.77
N SER A 135 -11.25 12.68 15.60
CA SER A 135 -12.40 12.30 16.41
C SER A 135 -12.21 10.84 16.82
N PRO A 136 -11.42 10.57 17.87
CA PRO A 136 -10.93 9.24 18.17
C PRO A 136 -12.05 8.33 18.67
N GLU A 137 -12.77 7.74 17.73
CA GLU A 137 -13.77 6.70 17.99
C GLU A 137 -13.16 5.32 17.66
N PRO A 138 -13.10 4.38 18.61
CA PRO A 138 -12.54 3.05 18.37
C PRO A 138 -13.19 2.33 17.19
N VAL A 139 -14.50 2.49 17.01
CA VAL A 139 -15.29 1.84 15.95
C VAL A 139 -14.84 2.29 14.56
N SER A 140 -14.62 3.58 14.35
CA SER A 140 -14.15 4.12 13.07
C SER A 140 -12.79 3.58 12.68
N ASN A 141 -11.86 3.50 13.64
CA ASN A 141 -10.52 2.96 13.43
C ASN A 141 -10.53 1.46 13.11
N TRP A 142 -11.34 0.69 13.83
CA TRP A 142 -11.48 -0.74 13.56
C TRP A 142 -12.07 -0.99 12.18
N THR A 143 -13.11 -0.24 11.81
CA THR A 143 -13.75 -0.36 10.50
C THR A 143 -12.76 -0.01 9.38
N ALA A 144 -12.00 1.08 9.52
CA ALA A 144 -11.00 1.47 8.54
C ALA A 144 -9.87 0.42 8.39
N SER A 145 -9.40 -0.15 9.51
CA SER A 145 -8.38 -1.20 9.52
C SER A 145 -8.86 -2.46 8.80
N ILE A 146 -10.00 -2.99 9.21
CA ILE A 146 -10.58 -4.21 8.63
C ILE A 146 -10.91 -3.99 7.14
N SER A 147 -11.46 -2.83 6.78
CA SER A 147 -11.73 -2.51 5.38
C SER A 147 -10.44 -2.44 4.55
N GLY A 148 -9.35 -1.92 5.11
CA GLY A 148 -8.04 -1.90 4.48
C GLY A 148 -7.51 -3.32 4.18
N ASP A 149 -7.62 -4.23 5.15
CA ASP A 149 -7.19 -5.63 4.97
C ASP A 149 -8.03 -6.33 3.88
N PHE A 150 -9.36 -6.16 3.90
CA PHE A 150 -10.23 -6.69 2.84
C PHE A 150 -9.93 -6.09 1.47
N LEU A 151 -9.62 -4.80 1.39
CA LEU A 151 -9.24 -4.15 0.14
C LEU A 151 -7.93 -4.74 -0.41
N VAL A 152 -6.93 -4.98 0.43
CA VAL A 152 -5.66 -5.59 0.01
C VAL A 152 -5.88 -7.01 -0.49
N LEU A 153 -6.57 -7.85 0.28
CA LEU A 153 -6.83 -9.23 -0.09
C LEU A 153 -7.69 -9.33 -1.35
N GLY A 154 -8.80 -8.58 -1.40
CA GLY A 154 -9.69 -8.54 -2.56
C GLY A 154 -9.05 -7.92 -3.79
N GLY A 155 -8.24 -6.87 -3.61
CA GLY A 155 -7.50 -6.22 -4.69
C GLY A 155 -6.45 -7.13 -5.30
N LEU A 156 -5.65 -7.82 -4.48
CA LEU A 156 -4.67 -8.79 -4.97
C LEU A 156 -5.36 -9.98 -5.65
N TRP A 157 -6.41 -10.51 -5.03
CA TRP A 157 -7.18 -11.59 -5.67
C TRP A 157 -7.73 -11.16 -7.03
N THR A 158 -8.24 -9.93 -7.13
CA THR A 158 -8.77 -9.39 -8.39
C THR A 158 -7.66 -9.16 -9.41
N ALA A 159 -6.49 -8.66 -8.98
CA ALA A 159 -5.34 -8.47 -9.86
C ALA A 159 -4.84 -9.79 -10.46
N LEU A 160 -4.88 -10.87 -9.68
CA LEU A 160 -4.43 -12.19 -10.10
C LEU A 160 -5.45 -12.94 -10.97
N ASN A 161 -6.76 -12.83 -10.66
CA ASN A 161 -7.79 -13.63 -11.32
C ASN A 161 -8.61 -12.85 -12.35
N HIS A 162 -8.71 -11.53 -12.24
CA HIS A 162 -9.47 -10.64 -13.10
C HIS A 162 -8.68 -9.37 -13.44
N PRO A 163 -7.52 -9.48 -14.13
CA PRO A 163 -6.57 -8.40 -14.29
C PRO A 163 -7.16 -7.15 -14.95
N ILE A 164 -8.01 -7.29 -15.96
CA ILE A 164 -8.68 -6.15 -16.61
C ILE A 164 -9.59 -5.41 -15.63
N PHE A 165 -10.37 -6.15 -14.85
CA PHE A 165 -11.27 -5.54 -13.86
C PHE A 165 -10.48 -4.82 -12.77
N PHE A 166 -9.37 -5.41 -12.31
CA PHE A 166 -8.46 -4.74 -11.38
C PHE A 166 -7.92 -3.43 -11.96
N LEU A 167 -7.45 -3.42 -13.21
CA LEU A 167 -6.91 -2.20 -13.83
C LEU A 167 -7.95 -1.09 -13.97
N ILE A 168 -9.21 -1.43 -14.21
CA ILE A 168 -10.32 -0.45 -14.21
C ILE A 168 -10.50 0.15 -12.81
N LEU A 169 -10.53 -0.68 -11.77
CA LEU A 169 -10.62 -0.22 -10.38
C LEU A 169 -9.41 0.60 -9.99
N PHE A 170 -8.22 0.21 -10.44
CA PHE A 170 -6.97 0.92 -10.18
C PHE A 170 -6.96 2.32 -10.81
N ILE A 171 -7.44 2.47 -12.05
CA ILE A 171 -7.62 3.79 -12.68
C ILE A 171 -8.59 4.64 -11.85
N GLY A 172 -9.70 4.06 -11.39
CA GLY A 172 -10.63 4.73 -10.47
C GLY A 172 -9.96 5.17 -9.17
N PHE A 173 -9.11 4.32 -8.59
CA PHE A 173 -8.30 4.66 -7.40
C PHE A 173 -7.34 5.82 -7.66
N ILE A 174 -6.65 5.85 -8.80
CA ILE A 174 -5.77 6.97 -9.17
C ILE A 174 -6.58 8.27 -9.31
N GLY A 175 -7.72 8.23 -9.99
CA GLY A 175 -8.62 9.39 -10.10
C GLY A 175 -9.10 9.89 -8.74
N PHE A 176 -9.49 8.97 -7.85
CA PHE A 176 -9.84 9.28 -6.47
C PHE A 176 -8.67 9.92 -5.72
N SER A 177 -7.47 9.37 -5.85
CA SER A 177 -6.27 9.88 -5.17
C SER A 177 -5.91 11.29 -5.61
N ILE A 178 -5.99 11.58 -6.91
CA ILE A 178 -5.75 12.93 -7.47
C ILE A 178 -6.75 13.95 -6.88
N TRP A 179 -7.98 13.55 -6.67
CA TRP A 179 -9.01 14.41 -6.06
C TRP A 179 -8.84 14.51 -4.53
N PHE A 180 -8.48 13.43 -3.84
CA PHE A 180 -8.45 13.31 -2.38
C PHE A 180 -7.18 13.90 -1.76
N LEU A 181 -5.98 13.58 -2.29
CA LEU A 181 -4.71 13.98 -1.69
C LEU A 181 -4.52 15.49 -1.53
N PRO A 182 -4.94 16.35 -2.48
CA PRO A 182 -4.87 17.80 -2.28
C PRO A 182 -5.78 18.30 -1.14
N LYS A 183 -6.94 17.65 -0.93
CA LYS A 183 -7.85 18.00 0.18
C LYS A 183 -7.26 17.56 1.51
N LEU A 184 -6.69 16.37 1.55
CA LEU A 184 -5.94 15.86 2.69
C LEU A 184 -4.79 16.79 3.07
N TRP A 185 -4.01 17.24 2.08
CA TRP A 185 -2.90 18.16 2.32
C TRP A 185 -3.36 19.50 2.90
N ARG A 186 -4.48 20.03 2.43
CA ARG A 186 -5.10 21.24 3.01
C ARG A 186 -5.53 21.02 4.46
N PHE A 187 -6.15 19.87 4.75
CA PHE A 187 -6.55 19.49 6.10
C PHE A 187 -5.35 19.43 7.04
N ILE A 188 -4.28 18.73 6.65
CA ILE A 188 -3.02 18.62 7.42
C ILE A 188 -2.43 20.01 7.70
N LYS A 189 -2.38 20.89 6.70
CA LYS A 189 -1.90 22.27 6.89
C LYS A 189 -2.71 23.04 7.94
N ILE A 190 -4.03 22.94 7.89
CA ILE A 190 -4.92 23.59 8.87
C ILE A 190 -4.69 23.02 10.27
N LEU A 191 -4.55 21.70 10.38
CA LEU A 191 -4.28 21.03 11.66
C LEU A 191 -2.95 21.51 12.26
N LEU A 192 -1.88 21.50 11.47
CA LEU A 192 -0.56 21.97 11.89
C LEU A 192 -0.56 23.47 12.28
N GLN A 193 -1.32 24.31 11.57
CA GLN A 193 -1.49 25.72 11.93
C GLN A 193 -2.19 25.90 13.28
N LYS A 194 -3.27 25.13 13.53
CA LYS A 194 -3.98 25.14 14.82
C LYS A 194 -3.08 24.70 15.98
N ILE A 195 -2.31 23.62 15.78
CA ILE A 195 -1.33 23.15 16.77
C ILE A 195 -0.26 24.21 17.01
N GLY A 196 0.30 24.82 15.97
CA GLY A 196 1.31 25.86 16.07
C GLY A 196 0.81 27.11 16.82
N THR A 197 -0.43 27.50 16.61
CA THR A 197 -1.05 28.62 17.36
C THR A 197 -1.30 28.25 18.82
N PHE A 198 -1.71 27.03 19.09
CA PHE A 198 -1.92 26.55 20.48
C PHE A 198 -0.62 26.54 21.29
N PHE A 199 0.51 26.17 20.70
CA PHE A 199 1.82 26.20 21.35
C PHE A 199 2.54 27.55 21.27
N GLY A 200 1.88 28.63 20.83
CA GLY A 200 2.47 29.96 20.76
C GLY A 200 3.60 30.15 19.74
N LEU A 201 3.79 29.14 18.85
CA LEU A 201 4.87 29.15 17.86
C LEU A 201 4.60 30.11 16.67
N ARG A 202 3.43 30.74 16.62
CA ARG A 202 3.00 31.75 15.66
C ARG A 202 2.24 32.90 16.32
N SER A 203 2.93 33.70 17.15
CA SER A 203 2.51 35.03 17.50
C SER A 203 3.36 36.01 16.68
N GLY A 204 2.87 36.47 15.54
CA GLY A 204 3.55 37.53 14.83
C GLY A 204 3.44 37.46 13.32
N GLN A 205 2.26 37.72 12.79
CA GLN A 205 2.07 38.40 11.51
C GLN A 205 0.72 39.13 11.60
N ASN A 206 0.77 40.39 12.07
CA ASN A 206 -0.21 41.44 11.73
C ASN A 206 0.12 41.94 10.34
#